data_49cb162d4d972d5bba875674b051e2bc
#
_entry.id   49cb162d4d972d5bba875674b051e2bc
#
_cell.length_a   1.000
_cell.length_b   1.000
_cell.length_c   1.000
_cell.angle_alpha   90.00
_cell.angle_beta   90.00
_cell.angle_gamma   90.00
#
_symmetry.space_group_name_H-M   'P 1'
#
loop_
_entity.id
_entity.type
_entity.pdbx_description
1 polymer ?
#
loop_
_entity_poly.entity_id
_entity_poly.type
_entity_poly.pdbx_seq_one_letter_code
_entity_poly.pdbx_strand_id
1 'polypeptide(L)'
;MKAYIITIIKNSDSLDHAENCLQSIKNTDSELDAQIYLASTPESIFDVNWTWPLSGKKSCTKTNLFLTPYKTVDNKKRIAAAQSHYRLWKQCIHINEPIMILEHDALFTRKFEAPSTTDDVGA
;
A
#
# COMPACT_ATOMS: atom_id res chain seq x y z
N MET A 1 0.15 -13.43 -10.35
CA MET A 1 0.77 -12.55 -9.31
C MET A 1 -0.30 -12.16 -8.30
N LYS A 2 0.01 -12.24 -7.04
CA LYS A 2 -0.90 -11.79 -5.98
C LYS A 2 -0.94 -10.29 -5.90
N ALA A 3 -2.13 -9.72 -5.72
CA ALA A 3 -2.34 -8.30 -5.51
C ALA A 3 -3.18 -8.07 -4.25
N TYR A 4 -2.82 -7.05 -3.51
CA TYR A 4 -3.49 -6.71 -2.25
C TYR A 4 -4.00 -5.28 -2.34
N ILE A 5 -5.30 -5.10 -2.14
CA ILE A 5 -5.95 -3.80 -2.19
C ILE A 5 -6.16 -3.31 -0.76
N ILE A 6 -5.35 -2.34 -0.35
CA ILE A 6 -5.43 -1.77 1.00
C ILE A 6 -6.75 -1.04 1.15
N THR A 7 -7.59 -1.50 2.07
CA THR A 7 -8.98 -1.05 2.20
C THR A 7 -9.32 -0.81 3.66
N ILE A 8 -9.92 0.33 3.94
CA ILE A 8 -10.46 0.66 5.28
C ILE A 8 -11.87 0.08 5.34
N ILE A 9 -12.01 -1.10 5.95
CA ILE A 9 -13.25 -1.87 5.84
C ILE A 9 -14.46 -1.19 6.51
N LYS A 10 -14.23 -0.36 7.54
CA LYS A 10 -15.30 0.37 8.21
C LYS A 10 -15.75 1.63 7.46
N ASN A 11 -15.05 1.97 6.38
CA ASN A 11 -15.37 3.12 5.54
C ASN A 11 -16.06 2.61 4.29
N SER A 12 -17.34 2.95 4.10
CA SER A 12 -18.12 2.45 2.96
C SER A 12 -17.56 2.93 1.61
N ASP A 13 -17.04 4.15 1.53
CA ASP A 13 -16.44 4.66 0.29
C ASP A 13 -15.17 3.89 -0.06
N SER A 14 -14.33 3.60 0.93
CA SER A 14 -13.12 2.80 0.73
C SER A 14 -13.46 1.40 0.22
N LEU A 15 -14.48 0.78 0.80
CA LEU A 15 -14.92 -0.54 0.39
C LEU A 15 -15.50 -0.53 -1.04
N ASP A 16 -16.32 0.46 -1.37
CA ASP A 16 -16.88 0.61 -2.71
C ASP A 16 -15.79 0.81 -3.76
N HIS A 17 -14.79 1.65 -3.46
CA HIS A 17 -13.63 1.83 -4.34
C HIS A 17 -12.85 0.54 -4.52
N ALA A 18 -12.62 -0.21 -3.45
CA ALA A 18 -11.89 -1.47 -3.53
C ALA A 18 -12.64 -2.50 -4.40
N GLU A 19 -13.96 -2.55 -4.30
CA GLU A 19 -14.78 -3.42 -5.14
C GLU A 19 -14.71 -3.00 -6.61
N ASN A 20 -14.72 -1.70 -6.89
CA ASN A 20 -14.52 -1.17 -8.24
C ASN A 20 -13.13 -1.53 -8.78
N CYS A 21 -12.11 -1.47 -7.93
CA CYS A 21 -10.77 -1.92 -8.30
C CYS A 21 -10.76 -3.40 -8.69
N LEU A 22 -11.35 -4.26 -7.86
CA LEU A 22 -11.48 -5.70 -8.17
C LEU A 22 -12.21 -5.92 -9.50
N GLN A 23 -13.31 -5.21 -9.72
CA GLN A 23 -14.08 -5.35 -10.96
C GLN A 23 -13.27 -4.88 -12.17
N SER A 24 -12.49 -3.81 -12.03
CA SER A 24 -11.63 -3.32 -13.12
C SER A 24 -10.54 -4.31 -13.48
N ILE A 25 -10.01 -5.04 -12.51
CA ILE A 25 -9.03 -6.12 -12.75
C ILE A 25 -9.67 -7.23 -13.59
N LYS A 26 -10.91 -7.63 -13.27
CA LYS A 26 -11.66 -8.62 -14.02
C LYS A 26 -12.02 -8.13 -15.43
N ASN A 27 -12.50 -6.91 -15.54
CA ASN A 27 -12.93 -6.31 -16.81
C ASN A 27 -11.80 -6.17 -17.80
N THR A 28 -10.58 -5.96 -17.32
CA THR A 28 -9.38 -5.82 -18.16
C THR A 28 -8.68 -7.15 -18.40
N ASP A 29 -9.19 -8.25 -17.83
CA ASP A 29 -8.56 -9.58 -17.88
C ASP A 29 -7.10 -9.53 -17.41
N SER A 30 -6.84 -8.74 -16.38
CA SER A 30 -5.49 -8.58 -15.82
C SER A 30 -5.05 -9.84 -15.06
N GLU A 31 -3.77 -10.17 -15.20
CA GLU A 31 -3.18 -11.38 -14.61
C GLU A 31 -2.84 -11.20 -13.14
N LEU A 32 -3.85 -10.94 -12.34
CA LEU A 32 -3.72 -10.71 -10.91
C LEU A 32 -4.71 -11.55 -10.11
N ASP A 33 -4.20 -12.22 -9.09
CA ASP A 33 -5.00 -12.82 -8.03
C ASP A 33 -5.15 -11.77 -6.93
N ALA A 34 -6.20 -10.95 -7.03
CA ALA A 34 -6.39 -9.78 -6.20
C ALA A 34 -7.35 -10.04 -5.06
N GLN A 35 -7.03 -9.49 -3.89
CA GLN A 35 -7.89 -9.56 -2.71
C GLN A 35 -7.86 -8.27 -1.93
N ILE A 36 -8.92 -8.02 -1.19
CA ILE A 36 -9.00 -6.92 -0.23
C ILE A 36 -8.07 -7.23 0.94
N TYR A 37 -7.28 -6.24 1.34
CA TYR A 37 -6.38 -6.32 2.48
C TYR A 37 -6.78 -5.26 3.50
N LEU A 38 -7.01 -5.67 4.74
CA LEU A 38 -7.46 -4.76 5.79
C LEU A 38 -6.37 -3.75 6.14
N ALA A 39 -6.66 -2.48 5.89
CA ALA A 39 -5.76 -1.39 6.24
C ALA A 39 -5.59 -1.28 7.76
N SER A 40 -4.39 -0.89 8.19
CA SER A 40 -4.21 -0.36 9.53
C SER A 40 -4.95 0.97 9.64
N THR A 41 -5.58 1.21 10.79
CA THR A 41 -6.30 2.45 11.08
C THR A 41 -5.69 3.11 12.30
N PRO A 42 -6.00 4.39 12.61
CA PRO A 42 -5.50 5.03 13.81
C PRO A 42 -5.73 4.23 15.09
N GLU A 43 -6.80 3.44 15.15
CA GLU A 43 -7.14 2.61 16.30
C GLU A 43 -6.35 1.30 16.36
N SER A 44 -5.78 0.85 15.25
CA SER A 44 -5.09 -0.44 15.14
C SER A 44 -3.57 -0.34 15.02
N ILE A 45 -3.00 0.87 15.11
CA ILE A 45 -1.55 1.05 15.12
C ILE A 45 -1.02 0.82 16.54
N PHE A 46 -0.09 -0.14 16.65
CA PHE A 46 0.55 -0.47 17.93
C PHE A 46 2.07 -0.47 17.75
N ASP A 47 2.80 -0.03 18.77
CA ASP A 47 4.26 -0.18 18.87
C ASP A 47 5.02 0.28 17.61
N VAL A 48 4.54 1.37 17.00
CA VAL A 48 5.15 1.91 15.79
C VAL A 48 6.31 2.82 16.18
N ASN A 49 7.52 2.41 15.83
CA ASN A 49 8.69 3.29 15.94
C ASN A 49 8.71 4.26 14.75
N TRP A 50 8.00 5.35 14.90
CA TRP A 50 7.85 6.33 13.84
C TRP A 50 8.96 7.37 13.91
N THR A 51 9.84 7.38 12.91
CA THR A 51 11.02 8.27 12.88
C THR A 51 10.86 9.46 11.94
N TRP A 52 9.90 9.42 11.03
CA TRP A 52 9.61 10.56 10.16
C TRP A 52 8.99 11.70 10.98
N PRO A 53 9.37 12.98 10.74
CA PRO A 53 8.85 14.07 11.54
C PRO A 53 7.33 14.23 11.40
N LEU A 54 6.67 14.49 12.51
CA LEU A 54 5.23 14.78 12.54
C LEU A 54 4.97 16.29 12.38
N SER A 55 5.97 17.14 12.66
CA SER A 55 5.90 18.58 12.48
C SER A 55 7.30 19.13 12.21
N GLY A 56 7.37 20.30 11.57
CA GLY A 56 8.64 20.98 11.29
C GLY A 56 9.50 20.25 10.26
N LYS A 57 10.81 20.43 10.36
CA LYS A 57 11.80 19.80 9.47
C LYS A 57 12.80 19.03 10.30
N LYS A 58 13.21 17.88 9.77
CA LYS A 58 14.26 17.06 10.37
C LYS A 58 15.32 16.79 9.30
N SER A 59 16.60 16.98 9.65
CA SER A 59 17.68 16.64 8.75
C SER A 59 17.96 15.14 8.79
N CYS A 60 18.08 14.55 7.62
CA CYS A 60 18.50 13.16 7.50
C CYS A 60 20.03 13.09 7.51
N THR A 61 20.59 12.41 8.51
CA THR A 61 22.05 12.30 8.67
C THR A 61 22.73 11.48 7.56
N LYS A 62 21.99 10.62 6.89
CA LYS A 62 22.53 9.78 5.81
C LYS A 62 22.59 10.48 4.46
N THR A 63 21.64 11.36 4.18
CA THR A 63 21.47 11.96 2.85
C THR A 63 21.66 13.48 2.84
N ASN A 64 21.74 14.11 4.00
CA ASN A 64 21.73 15.57 4.20
C ASN A 64 20.46 16.25 3.64
N LEU A 65 19.42 15.50 3.38
CA LEU A 65 18.14 16.05 2.93
C LEU A 65 17.27 16.42 4.13
N PHE A 66 16.43 17.43 3.94
CA PHE A 66 15.41 17.78 4.92
C PHE A 66 14.18 16.91 4.73
N LEU A 67 13.71 16.33 5.83
CA LEU A 67 12.47 15.58 5.87
C LEU A 67 11.38 16.50 6.40
N THR A 68 10.31 16.63 5.64
CA THR A 68 9.15 17.44 6.04
C THR A 68 7.91 16.53 6.16
N PRO A 69 7.04 16.77 7.14
CA PRO A 69 5.82 16.01 7.26
C PRO A 69 4.85 16.35 6.14
N TYR A 70 4.11 15.36 5.70
CA TYR A 70 2.96 15.57 4.84
C TYR A 70 1.86 16.25 5.67
N LYS A 71 1.25 17.33 5.14
CA LYS A 71 0.19 18.03 5.83
C LYS A 71 -1.05 17.13 5.94
N THR A 72 -1.44 16.83 7.15
CA THR A 72 -2.66 16.06 7.44
C THR A 72 -3.26 16.54 8.75
N VAL A 73 -4.57 16.44 8.87
CA VAL A 73 -5.30 16.79 10.10
C VAL A 73 -5.00 15.78 11.21
N ASP A 74 -4.80 14.52 10.84
CA ASP A 74 -4.53 13.43 11.79
C ASP A 74 -3.26 12.68 11.40
N ASN A 75 -2.20 12.88 12.18
CA ASN A 75 -0.92 12.21 11.95
C ASN A 75 -1.01 10.69 12.08
N LYS A 76 -1.94 10.18 12.88
CA LYS A 76 -2.14 8.74 13.03
C LYS A 76 -2.64 8.07 11.75
N LYS A 77 -3.40 8.79 10.92
CA LYS A 77 -3.83 8.29 9.61
C LYS A 77 -2.63 8.04 8.70
N ARG A 78 -1.64 8.93 8.71
CA ARG A 78 -0.42 8.74 7.94
C ARG A 78 0.39 7.54 8.41
N ILE A 79 0.54 7.42 9.73
CA ILE A 79 1.23 6.27 10.33
C ILE A 79 0.52 4.97 9.97
N ALA A 80 -0.81 4.95 10.04
CA ALA A 80 -1.61 3.79 9.67
C ALA A 80 -1.44 3.41 8.19
N ALA A 81 -1.45 4.39 7.29
CA ALA A 81 -1.23 4.16 5.87
C ALA A 81 0.16 3.55 5.60
N ALA A 82 1.19 4.12 6.19
CA ALA A 82 2.55 3.59 6.07
C ALA A 82 2.68 2.18 6.66
N GLN A 83 2.03 1.91 7.79
CA GLN A 83 2.03 0.59 8.41
C GLN A 83 1.34 -0.45 7.53
N SER A 84 0.28 -0.09 6.84
CA SER A 84 -0.41 -1.00 5.91
C SER A 84 0.55 -1.48 4.80
N HIS A 85 1.30 -0.56 4.19
CA HIS A 85 2.32 -0.90 3.20
C HIS A 85 3.45 -1.74 3.82
N TYR A 86 3.93 -1.37 4.98
CA TYR A 86 5.01 -2.07 5.67
C TYR A 86 4.64 -3.53 5.98
N ARG A 87 3.41 -3.77 6.43
CA ARG A 87 2.91 -5.12 6.69
C ARG A 87 2.90 -5.97 5.40
N LEU A 88 2.55 -5.37 4.27
CA LEU A 88 2.59 -6.05 2.98
C LEU A 88 4.01 -6.29 2.49
N TRP A 89 4.96 -5.40 2.76
CA TRP A 89 6.37 -5.67 2.46
C TRP A 89 6.88 -6.88 3.24
N LYS A 90 6.51 -6.99 4.51
CA LYS A 90 6.85 -8.17 5.33
C LYS A 90 6.20 -9.44 4.78
N GLN A 91 4.95 -9.34 4.36
CA GLN A 91 4.24 -10.44 3.70
C GLN A 91 4.97 -10.91 2.44
N CYS A 92 5.39 -9.97 1.60
CA CYS A 92 6.14 -10.26 0.38
C CYS A 92 7.42 -11.03 0.67
N ILE A 93 8.17 -10.61 1.68
CA ILE A 93 9.38 -11.31 2.11
C ILE A 93 9.03 -12.72 2.61
N HIS A 94 7.99 -12.84 3.41
CA HIS A 94 7.59 -14.11 4.00
C HIS A 94 7.18 -15.15 2.95
N ILE A 95 6.39 -14.75 1.96
CA ILE A 95 5.96 -15.67 0.89
C ILE A 95 7.02 -15.85 -0.20
N ASN A 96 8.03 -15.00 -0.23
CA ASN A 96 9.12 -15.03 -1.21
C ASN A 96 8.61 -14.99 -2.66
N GLU A 97 7.62 -14.17 -2.91
CA GLU A 97 7.02 -13.95 -4.23
C GLU A 97 6.80 -12.46 -4.46
N PRO A 98 6.91 -11.98 -5.70
CA PRO A 98 6.51 -10.61 -6.00
C PRO A 98 5.00 -10.44 -5.78
N ILE A 99 4.63 -9.28 -5.25
CA ILE A 99 3.24 -8.91 -5.05
C ILE A 99 2.99 -7.52 -5.62
N MET A 100 1.73 -7.23 -5.90
CA MET A 100 1.30 -5.88 -6.23
C MET A 100 0.54 -5.30 -5.05
N ILE A 101 0.90 -4.09 -4.64
CA ILE A 101 0.21 -3.36 -3.59
C ILE A 101 -0.60 -2.26 -4.25
N LEU A 102 -1.89 -2.24 -3.97
CA LEU A 102 -2.82 -1.26 -4.52
C LEU A 102 -3.52 -0.52 -3.39
N GLU A 103 -3.75 0.76 -3.58
CA GLU A 103 -4.68 1.51 -2.74
C GLU A 103 -6.10 1.31 -3.25
N HIS A 104 -7.09 1.53 -2.40
CA HIS A 104 -8.49 1.19 -2.71
C HIS A 104 -9.03 1.91 -3.96
N ASP A 105 -8.52 3.10 -4.26
CA ASP A 105 -8.97 3.91 -5.39
C ASP A 105 -8.24 3.62 -6.70
N ALA A 106 -7.40 2.60 -6.75
CA ALA A 106 -6.76 2.16 -7.99
C ALA A 106 -7.81 1.62 -8.97
N LEU A 107 -7.66 1.94 -10.24
CA LEU A 107 -8.57 1.50 -11.29
C LEU A 107 -7.78 1.06 -12.51
N PHE A 108 -8.01 -0.17 -12.96
CA PHE A 108 -7.34 -0.69 -14.14
C PHE A 108 -8.11 -0.28 -15.39
N THR A 109 -7.41 0.37 -16.32
CA THR A 109 -7.98 0.85 -17.58
C THR A 109 -7.58 -0.01 -18.77
N ARG A 110 -6.60 -0.90 -18.58
CA ARG A 110 -6.14 -1.87 -19.58
C ARG A 110 -5.53 -3.07 -18.89
N LYS A 111 -5.36 -4.14 -19.64
CA LYS A 111 -4.82 -5.40 -19.13
C LYS A 111 -3.43 -5.21 -18.54
N PHE A 112 -3.23 -5.70 -17.32
CA PHE A 112 -1.90 -5.87 -16.72
C PHE A 112 -1.43 -7.31 -16.98
N GLU A 113 -0.21 -7.44 -17.49
CA GLU A 113 0.45 -8.72 -17.66
C GLU A 113 1.56 -8.87 -16.63
N ALA A 114 1.48 -9.93 -15.81
CA ALA A 114 2.46 -10.18 -14.78
C ALA A 114 3.83 -10.52 -15.39
N PRO A 115 4.95 -10.09 -14.79
CA PRO A 115 6.29 -10.49 -15.22
C PRO A 115 6.40 -12.02 -15.23
N SER A 116 7.01 -12.56 -16.29
CA SER A 116 7.00 -13.99 -16.54
C SER A 116 8.02 -14.78 -15.73
N THR A 117 9.10 -14.17 -15.26
CA THR A 117 10.16 -14.87 -14.54
C THR A 117 10.87 -13.96 -13.53
N THR A 118 11.63 -14.60 -12.64
CA THR A 118 12.52 -13.93 -11.70
C THR A 118 13.64 -13.15 -12.36
N ASP A 119 13.99 -13.47 -13.60
CA ASP A 119 15.05 -12.78 -14.33
C ASP A 119 14.68 -11.34 -14.66
N ASP A 120 13.39 -11.08 -14.87
CA ASP A 120 12.90 -9.73 -15.15
C ASP A 120 12.89 -8.84 -13.90
N VAL A 121 12.89 -9.43 -12.72
CA VAL A 121 12.81 -8.73 -11.43
C VAL A 121 14.19 -8.33 -10.93
N GLY A 122 15.23 -9.01 -11.37
CA GLY A 122 16.61 -8.76 -10.96
C GLY A 122 17.35 -7.72 -11.79
N ALA A 123 16.73 -7.21 -12.81
CA ALA A 123 17.38 -6.28 -13.77
C ALA A 123 17.48 -4.86 -13.23
#